data_3e618d162390634757c84c9b3c657529
#
_entry.id   3e618d162390634757c84c9b3c657529
#
_cell.length_a   1.000
_cell.length_b   1.000
_cell.length_c   1.000
_cell.angle_alpha   90.00
_cell.angle_beta   90.00
_cell.angle_gamma   90.00
#
_symmetry.space_group_name_H-M   'P 1'
#
loop_
_entity.id
_entity.type
_entity.pdbx_description
1 polymer ?
#
loop_
_entity_poly.entity_id
_entity_poly.type
_entity_poly.pdbx_seq_one_letter_code
_entity_poly.pdbx_strand_id
1 'polypeptide(L)'
;MKKIGFIDYYISEWHANNYPSWIKNYCKKVGLDYEVAYAWAEKDVSLVDGLTTAEWCAKMNIEQCASIEEICKKSDFLIVLAPSDPDTHLRLATETFKYADGKRIYIDKTFAPDYATAKAIFDEAEKAGVEFFSTSALRYASEIKDYANANKTVTYGGGSNYEEYIIHQVEMIVKTMGVGASKVMVKADGEGYVTDIEFADGRTAQMNWGKFGFKAIITDGDKTVDLPIESDFFATLMEKIVTFFEGNPADFDGAQTLEVMKIRETAINAKGDLNVWKEIK
;
A
#
# COMPACT_ATOMS: atom_id res chain seq x y z
N MET A 1 -3.01 -25.54 9.33
CA MET A 1 -3.54 -24.49 8.43
C MET A 1 -3.69 -23.22 9.23
N LYS A 2 -2.97 -22.17 8.87
CA LYS A 2 -3.05 -20.83 9.50
C LYS A 2 -4.14 -20.01 8.81
N LYS A 3 -4.89 -19.24 9.57
CA LYS A 3 -6.09 -18.55 9.13
C LYS A 3 -5.91 -17.05 9.08
N ILE A 4 -6.23 -16.43 7.95
CA ILE A 4 -6.21 -14.98 7.74
C ILE A 4 -7.64 -14.46 7.76
N GLY A 5 -7.86 -13.34 8.45
CA GLY A 5 -9.10 -12.58 8.43
C GLY A 5 -8.97 -11.31 7.58
N PHE A 6 -9.95 -11.03 6.74
CA PHE A 6 -10.09 -9.80 5.97
C PHE A 6 -11.03 -8.82 6.66
N ILE A 7 -10.58 -7.62 6.89
CA ILE A 7 -11.36 -6.50 7.44
C ILE A 7 -11.40 -5.41 6.37
N ASP A 8 -12.61 -5.01 5.96
CA ASP A 8 -12.77 -4.09 4.85
C ASP A 8 -13.87 -3.04 5.12
N TYR A 9 -13.91 -2.01 4.30
CA TYR A 9 -15.02 -1.07 4.26
C TYR A 9 -16.24 -1.71 3.57
N TYR A 10 -16.05 -2.31 2.38
CA TYR A 10 -16.97 -3.25 1.71
C TYR A 10 -16.15 -4.36 1.04
N ILE A 11 -16.57 -5.60 1.19
CA ILE A 11 -15.67 -6.75 0.91
C ILE A 11 -15.52 -7.09 -0.57
N SER A 12 -16.54 -6.94 -1.41
CA SER A 12 -16.42 -7.28 -2.83
C SER A 12 -15.72 -6.17 -3.59
N GLU A 13 -14.40 -6.20 -3.57
CA GLU A 13 -13.51 -5.30 -4.27
C GLU A 13 -12.31 -6.06 -4.87
N TRP A 14 -11.47 -5.40 -5.64
CA TRP A 14 -10.46 -6.06 -6.46
C TRP A 14 -9.41 -6.83 -5.65
N HIS A 15 -8.89 -6.27 -4.52
CA HIS A 15 -7.87 -6.92 -3.70
C HIS A 15 -8.47 -8.11 -2.94
N ALA A 16 -9.62 -7.95 -2.31
CA ALA A 16 -10.33 -9.03 -1.64
C ALA A 16 -10.68 -10.17 -2.60
N ASN A 17 -11.00 -9.87 -3.85
CA ASN A 17 -11.30 -10.87 -4.87
C ASN A 17 -10.06 -11.66 -5.34
N ASN A 18 -8.86 -11.11 -5.25
CA ASN A 18 -7.64 -11.71 -5.80
C ASN A 18 -6.69 -12.28 -4.73
N TYR A 19 -6.51 -11.59 -3.60
CA TYR A 19 -5.56 -11.99 -2.56
C TYR A 19 -5.72 -13.42 -2.06
N PRO A 20 -6.93 -13.97 -1.84
CA PRO A 20 -7.08 -15.34 -1.35
C PRO A 20 -6.41 -16.37 -2.25
N SER A 21 -6.57 -16.23 -3.57
CA SER A 21 -5.97 -17.15 -4.55
C SER A 21 -4.43 -16.96 -4.63
N TRP A 22 -3.95 -15.74 -4.57
CA TRP A 22 -2.51 -15.42 -4.65
C TRP A 22 -1.76 -15.88 -3.41
N ILE A 23 -2.29 -15.63 -2.22
CA ILE A 23 -1.74 -16.14 -0.95
C ILE A 23 -1.65 -17.67 -0.99
N LYS A 24 -2.75 -18.33 -1.39
CA LYS A 24 -2.81 -19.79 -1.50
C LYS A 24 -1.76 -20.33 -2.49
N ASN A 25 -1.61 -19.69 -3.65
CA ASN A 25 -0.63 -20.08 -4.67
C ASN A 25 0.81 -19.94 -4.15
N TYR A 26 1.13 -18.82 -3.49
CA TYR A 26 2.45 -18.62 -2.89
C TYR A 26 2.71 -19.68 -1.80
N CYS A 27 1.81 -19.84 -0.85
CA CYS A 27 1.95 -20.79 0.26
C CYS A 27 2.13 -22.22 -0.23
N LYS A 28 1.38 -22.65 -1.25
CA LYS A 28 1.55 -23.96 -1.88
C LYS A 28 2.95 -24.13 -2.47
N LYS A 29 3.51 -23.08 -3.10
CA LYS A 29 4.85 -23.10 -3.71
C LYS A 29 5.95 -23.32 -2.67
N VAL A 30 5.78 -22.76 -1.46
CA VAL A 30 6.79 -22.80 -0.39
C VAL A 30 6.50 -23.81 0.71
N GLY A 31 5.44 -24.63 0.55
CA GLY A 31 5.09 -25.66 1.50
C GLY A 31 4.41 -25.17 2.79
N LEU A 32 3.84 -23.97 2.77
CA LEU A 32 3.05 -23.42 3.88
C LEU A 32 1.57 -23.69 3.69
N ASP A 33 0.83 -23.73 4.80
CA ASP A 33 -0.60 -24.02 4.82
C ASP A 33 -1.38 -22.85 5.40
N TYR A 34 -1.79 -21.92 4.52
CA TYR A 34 -2.55 -20.71 4.83
C TYR A 34 -3.84 -20.64 4.02
N GLU A 35 -4.87 -20.08 4.63
CA GLU A 35 -6.10 -19.70 3.92
C GLU A 35 -6.63 -18.35 4.43
N VAL A 36 -7.30 -17.60 3.56
CA VAL A 36 -8.22 -16.54 3.97
C VAL A 36 -9.52 -17.24 4.38
N ALA A 37 -9.77 -17.32 5.68
CA ALA A 37 -10.84 -18.11 6.26
C ALA A 37 -12.04 -17.28 6.69
N TYR A 38 -11.81 -16.01 7.00
CA TYR A 38 -12.79 -15.11 7.60
C TYR A 38 -12.83 -13.77 6.92
N ALA A 39 -14.01 -13.15 6.88
CA ALA A 39 -14.19 -11.79 6.40
C ALA A 39 -15.22 -11.03 7.24
N TRP A 40 -14.97 -9.74 7.39
CA TRP A 40 -15.90 -8.77 7.94
C TRP A 40 -15.81 -7.47 7.15
N ALA A 41 -16.95 -6.84 6.87
CA ALA A 41 -17.01 -5.53 6.25
C ALA A 41 -17.95 -4.60 7.00
N GLU A 42 -17.60 -3.31 7.03
CA GLU A 42 -18.42 -2.30 7.68
C GLU A 42 -19.70 -2.01 6.89
N LYS A 43 -19.59 -1.94 5.55
CA LYS A 43 -20.72 -1.83 4.63
C LYS A 43 -21.07 -3.21 4.11
N ASP A 44 -22.31 -3.62 4.31
CA ASP A 44 -22.78 -4.93 3.86
C ASP A 44 -22.78 -5.05 2.33
N VAL A 45 -23.12 -3.97 1.63
CA VAL A 45 -23.25 -3.98 0.17
C VAL A 45 -22.05 -3.30 -0.47
N SER A 46 -21.40 -4.01 -1.40
CA SER A 46 -20.29 -3.48 -2.19
C SER A 46 -20.74 -2.34 -3.12
N LEU A 47 -19.94 -1.28 -3.14
CA LEU A 47 -20.12 -0.14 -4.05
C LEU A 47 -19.67 -0.45 -5.50
N VAL A 48 -18.98 -1.59 -5.71
CA VAL A 48 -18.44 -1.97 -7.02
C VAL A 48 -19.44 -2.78 -7.83
N ASP A 49 -20.03 -3.80 -7.22
CA ASP A 49 -20.84 -4.80 -7.91
C ASP A 49 -22.21 -5.09 -7.24
N GLY A 50 -22.46 -4.47 -6.08
CA GLY A 50 -23.71 -4.62 -5.35
C GLY A 50 -23.85 -5.92 -4.57
N LEU A 51 -22.83 -6.78 -4.51
CA LEU A 51 -22.86 -7.99 -3.69
C LEU A 51 -22.88 -7.64 -2.21
N THR A 52 -23.70 -8.35 -1.44
CA THR A 52 -23.62 -8.33 0.02
C THR A 52 -22.39 -9.07 0.52
N THR A 53 -21.97 -8.76 1.73
CA THR A 53 -20.86 -9.49 2.39
C THR A 53 -21.15 -10.99 2.46
N ALA A 54 -22.39 -11.38 2.76
CA ALA A 54 -22.80 -12.78 2.82
C ALA A 54 -22.70 -13.50 1.45
N GLU A 55 -23.14 -12.84 0.37
CA GLU A 55 -23.05 -13.39 -0.98
C GLU A 55 -21.59 -13.53 -1.43
N TRP A 56 -20.75 -12.52 -1.15
CA TRP A 56 -19.31 -12.60 -1.43
C TRP A 56 -18.65 -13.74 -0.65
N CYS A 57 -18.91 -13.84 0.65
CA CYS A 57 -18.38 -14.89 1.50
C CYS A 57 -18.78 -16.30 1.01
N ALA A 58 -20.04 -16.47 0.62
CA ALA A 58 -20.53 -17.73 0.04
C ALA A 58 -19.80 -18.05 -1.28
N LYS A 59 -19.64 -17.07 -2.17
CA LYS A 59 -18.92 -17.20 -3.44
C LYS A 59 -17.45 -17.60 -3.26
N MET A 60 -16.78 -16.98 -2.27
CA MET A 60 -15.36 -17.20 -1.99
C MET A 60 -15.08 -18.41 -1.08
N ASN A 61 -16.12 -19.04 -0.53
CA ASN A 61 -16.04 -20.09 0.49
C ASN A 61 -15.27 -19.60 1.75
N ILE A 62 -15.60 -18.39 2.20
CA ILE A 62 -15.02 -17.72 3.37
C ILE A 62 -16.15 -17.52 4.39
N GLU A 63 -15.87 -17.66 5.67
CA GLU A 63 -16.86 -17.44 6.73
C GLU A 63 -17.02 -15.96 7.02
N GLN A 64 -18.26 -15.46 7.00
CA GLN A 64 -18.58 -14.12 7.45
C GLN A 64 -18.54 -14.03 8.98
N CYS A 65 -17.81 -13.07 9.52
CA CYS A 65 -17.85 -12.71 10.94
C CYS A 65 -18.83 -11.56 11.20
N ALA A 66 -19.44 -11.55 12.39
CA ALA A 66 -20.40 -10.53 12.78
C ALA A 66 -19.72 -9.24 13.30
N SER A 67 -18.45 -9.29 13.68
CA SER A 67 -17.71 -8.14 14.23
C SER A 67 -16.19 -8.25 14.02
N ILE A 68 -15.51 -7.10 14.16
CA ILE A 68 -14.02 -7.06 14.19
C ILE A 68 -13.49 -7.88 15.37
N GLU A 69 -14.14 -7.86 16.53
CA GLU A 69 -13.74 -8.68 17.67
C GLU A 69 -13.78 -10.19 17.33
N GLU A 70 -14.85 -10.64 16.67
CA GLU A 70 -14.99 -12.04 16.30
C GLU A 70 -13.92 -12.47 15.29
N ILE A 71 -13.69 -11.68 14.24
CA ILE A 71 -12.68 -12.02 13.23
C ILE A 71 -11.28 -12.03 13.82
N CYS A 72 -10.96 -11.09 14.71
CA CYS A 72 -9.69 -11.08 15.42
C CYS A 72 -9.49 -12.34 16.28
N LYS A 73 -10.53 -12.80 16.97
CA LYS A 73 -10.46 -14.04 17.79
C LYS A 73 -10.26 -15.31 16.97
N LYS A 74 -10.85 -15.38 15.77
CA LYS A 74 -10.81 -16.57 14.91
C LYS A 74 -9.57 -16.66 14.03
N SER A 75 -8.94 -15.53 13.72
CA SER A 75 -7.81 -15.44 12.78
C SER A 75 -6.47 -15.52 13.48
N ASP A 76 -5.47 -16.12 12.83
CA ASP A 76 -4.07 -16.05 13.25
C ASP A 76 -3.43 -14.73 12.83
N PHE A 77 -3.81 -14.21 11.66
CA PHE A 77 -3.32 -12.98 11.05
C PHE A 77 -4.46 -12.18 10.43
N LEU A 78 -4.23 -10.89 10.24
CA LEU A 78 -5.26 -9.97 9.75
C LEU A 78 -4.74 -9.16 8.55
N ILE A 79 -5.63 -8.90 7.62
CA ILE A 79 -5.42 -7.94 6.53
C ILE A 79 -6.54 -6.92 6.59
N VAL A 80 -6.18 -5.65 6.83
CA VAL A 80 -7.10 -4.52 6.72
C VAL A 80 -7.00 -4.00 5.30
N LEU A 81 -8.08 -4.13 4.55
CA LEU A 81 -8.19 -3.74 3.15
C LEU A 81 -8.62 -2.27 3.02
N ALA A 82 -9.76 -1.98 2.43
CA ALA A 82 -10.27 -0.64 2.11
C ALA A 82 -9.37 0.16 1.15
N PRO A 83 -8.89 -0.46 0.05
CA PRO A 83 -7.86 0.13 -0.81
C PRO A 83 -8.27 1.43 -1.50
N SER A 84 -9.57 1.63 -1.72
CA SER A 84 -10.14 2.81 -2.39
C SER A 84 -10.81 3.78 -1.42
N ASP A 85 -10.74 3.53 -0.12
CA ASP A 85 -11.28 4.40 0.93
C ASP A 85 -10.29 4.57 2.09
N PRO A 86 -9.17 5.31 1.88
CA PRO A 86 -8.14 5.50 2.90
C PRO A 86 -8.65 6.23 4.16
N ASP A 87 -9.76 6.97 4.07
CA ASP A 87 -10.37 7.67 5.21
C ASP A 87 -10.88 6.70 6.28
N THR A 88 -11.14 5.45 5.91
CA THR A 88 -11.61 4.41 6.85
C THR A 88 -10.47 3.69 7.56
N HIS A 89 -9.24 3.74 7.06
CA HIS A 89 -8.12 2.94 7.60
C HIS A 89 -7.84 3.23 9.07
N LEU A 90 -7.78 4.49 9.50
CA LEU A 90 -7.55 4.82 10.93
C LEU A 90 -8.58 4.14 11.82
N ARG A 91 -9.85 4.22 11.46
CA ARG A 91 -10.95 3.65 12.25
C ARG A 91 -10.93 2.13 12.23
N LEU A 92 -10.76 1.51 11.06
CA LEU A 92 -10.71 0.06 10.92
C LEU A 92 -9.47 -0.53 11.62
N ALA A 93 -8.31 0.11 11.45
CA ALA A 93 -7.07 -0.32 12.09
C ALA A 93 -7.13 -0.18 13.62
N THR A 94 -7.56 0.97 14.14
CA THR A 94 -7.65 1.20 15.59
C THR A 94 -8.66 0.28 16.27
N GLU A 95 -9.77 0.00 15.62
CA GLU A 95 -10.72 -0.99 16.15
C GLU A 95 -10.13 -2.41 16.13
N THR A 96 -9.41 -2.76 15.07
CA THR A 96 -8.70 -4.05 14.96
C THR A 96 -7.63 -4.20 16.04
N PHE A 97 -6.84 -3.15 16.30
CA PHE A 97 -5.76 -3.18 17.29
C PHE A 97 -6.24 -3.50 18.70
N LYS A 98 -7.46 -3.12 19.06
CA LYS A 98 -8.06 -3.44 20.38
C LYS A 98 -8.17 -4.95 20.64
N TYR A 99 -8.28 -5.75 19.59
CA TYR A 99 -8.53 -7.20 19.68
C TYR A 99 -7.41 -8.03 19.02
N ALA A 100 -6.36 -7.38 18.53
CA ALA A 100 -5.31 -8.06 17.76
C ALA A 100 -4.38 -8.94 18.60
N ASP A 101 -4.18 -8.62 19.89
CA ASP A 101 -3.46 -9.41 20.91
C ASP A 101 -2.17 -10.10 20.37
N GLY A 102 -1.22 -9.30 19.95
CA GLY A 102 0.08 -9.77 19.41
C GLY A 102 0.04 -10.34 17.99
N LYS A 103 -1.09 -10.24 17.28
CA LYS A 103 -1.20 -10.65 15.89
C LYS A 103 -0.50 -9.66 14.97
N ARG A 104 0.02 -10.18 13.86
CA ARG A 104 0.60 -9.37 12.79
C ARG A 104 -0.46 -8.99 11.78
N ILE A 105 -0.40 -7.73 11.32
CA ILE A 105 -1.42 -7.12 10.46
C ILE A 105 -0.75 -6.55 9.21
N TYR A 106 -1.30 -6.82 8.04
CA TYR A 106 -1.04 -6.04 6.84
C TYR A 106 -2.18 -5.05 6.63
N ILE A 107 -1.85 -3.78 6.42
CA ILE A 107 -2.81 -2.73 6.05
C ILE A 107 -2.56 -2.36 4.60
N ASP A 108 -3.58 -2.45 3.75
CA ASP A 108 -3.41 -2.26 2.32
C ASP A 108 -3.17 -0.77 1.94
N LYS A 109 -2.76 -0.52 0.70
CA LYS A 109 -2.67 0.82 0.13
C LYS A 109 -4.12 1.35 -0.14
N THR A 110 -4.39 2.62 -0.22
CA THR A 110 -3.58 3.74 0.22
C THR A 110 -3.69 3.84 1.74
N PHE A 111 -2.55 3.81 2.43
CA PHE A 111 -2.48 3.62 3.88
C PHE A 111 -3.32 4.63 4.69
N ALA A 112 -3.35 5.90 4.26
CA ALA A 112 -4.10 6.96 4.91
C ALA A 112 -4.42 8.09 3.91
N PRO A 113 -5.40 8.98 4.20
CA PRO A 113 -5.66 10.15 3.37
C PRO A 113 -4.51 11.16 3.40
N ASP A 114 -3.87 11.33 4.56
CA ASP A 114 -2.84 12.31 4.84
C ASP A 114 -1.78 11.79 5.83
N TYR A 115 -0.71 12.55 6.04
CA TYR A 115 0.38 12.20 6.94
C TYR A 115 -0.03 12.16 8.41
N ALA A 116 -0.88 13.08 8.85
CA ALA A 116 -1.31 13.13 10.25
C ALA A 116 -2.10 11.88 10.62
N THR A 117 -2.99 11.44 9.74
CA THR A 117 -3.75 10.19 9.89
C THR A 117 -2.83 8.97 9.85
N ALA A 118 -1.86 8.94 8.92
CA ALA A 118 -0.86 7.88 8.86
C ALA A 118 -0.07 7.78 10.18
N LYS A 119 0.40 8.91 10.70
CA LYS A 119 1.09 8.95 11.99
C LYS A 119 0.21 8.47 13.13
N ALA A 120 -1.06 8.84 13.16
CA ALA A 120 -2.01 8.37 14.17
C ALA A 120 -2.18 6.84 14.14
N ILE A 121 -2.20 6.21 12.97
CA ILE A 121 -2.25 4.74 12.87
C ILE A 121 -0.99 4.11 13.50
N PHE A 122 0.21 4.65 13.23
CA PHE A 122 1.45 4.18 13.87
C PHE A 122 1.42 4.35 15.40
N ASP A 123 0.99 5.53 15.88
CA ASP A 123 0.91 5.84 17.31
C ASP A 123 -0.08 4.90 18.04
N GLU A 124 -1.21 4.55 17.42
CA GLU A 124 -2.19 3.61 17.98
C GLU A 124 -1.69 2.16 17.94
N ALA A 125 -0.99 1.77 16.89
CA ALA A 125 -0.38 0.43 16.83
C ALA A 125 0.70 0.25 17.92
N GLU A 126 1.55 1.26 18.13
CA GLU A 126 2.57 1.26 19.19
C GLU A 126 1.92 1.12 20.59
N LYS A 127 0.87 1.91 20.88
CA LYS A 127 0.11 1.83 22.13
C LYS A 127 -0.50 0.44 22.35
N ALA A 128 -0.95 -0.20 21.28
CA ALA A 128 -1.57 -1.53 21.32
C ALA A 128 -0.54 -2.67 21.28
N GLY A 129 0.75 -2.38 21.06
CA GLY A 129 1.79 -3.40 20.89
C GLY A 129 1.60 -4.26 19.63
N VAL A 130 1.02 -3.69 18.56
CA VAL A 130 0.71 -4.39 17.32
C VAL A 130 1.79 -4.14 16.28
N GLU A 131 2.30 -5.21 15.68
CA GLU A 131 3.20 -5.14 14.52
C GLU A 131 2.40 -5.12 13.23
N PHE A 132 2.66 -4.15 12.37
CA PHE A 132 2.05 -4.07 11.04
C PHE A 132 3.00 -3.49 10.00
N PHE A 133 2.66 -3.64 8.71
CA PHE A 133 3.24 -2.85 7.64
C PHE A 133 2.18 -2.54 6.57
N SER A 134 2.48 -1.53 5.74
CA SER A 134 1.63 -1.11 4.62
C SER A 134 2.50 -0.67 3.45
N THR A 135 2.10 -1.02 2.23
CA THR A 135 2.82 -0.63 1.01
C THR A 135 1.97 -0.83 -0.25
N SER A 136 2.35 -0.17 -1.34
CA SER A 136 1.91 -0.57 -2.67
C SER A 136 2.72 -1.76 -3.19
N ALA A 137 2.07 -2.68 -3.88
CA ALA A 137 2.74 -3.82 -4.51
C ALA A 137 3.87 -3.43 -5.48
N LEU A 138 3.80 -2.26 -6.13
CA LEU A 138 4.85 -1.78 -7.04
C LEU A 138 6.22 -1.58 -6.38
N ARG A 139 6.27 -1.41 -5.06
CA ARG A 139 7.51 -1.45 -4.30
C ARG A 139 8.32 -2.72 -4.56
N TYR A 140 7.64 -3.81 -4.87
CA TYR A 140 8.21 -5.14 -5.04
C TYR A 140 8.42 -5.56 -6.50
N ALA A 141 8.36 -4.61 -7.42
CA ALA A 141 8.74 -4.88 -8.80
C ALA A 141 10.21 -5.35 -8.86
N SER A 142 10.45 -6.50 -9.50
CA SER A 142 11.79 -7.12 -9.53
C SER A 142 12.81 -6.24 -10.25
N GLU A 143 12.37 -5.38 -11.13
CA GLU A 143 13.20 -4.45 -11.90
C GLU A 143 13.88 -3.40 -11.01
N ILE A 144 13.26 -3.02 -9.91
CA ILE A 144 13.79 -1.99 -8.99
C ILE A 144 14.34 -2.55 -7.67
N LYS A 145 14.36 -3.87 -7.50
CA LYS A 145 14.69 -4.53 -6.22
C LYS A 145 16.06 -4.16 -5.65
N ASP A 146 17.06 -4.01 -6.52
CA ASP A 146 18.46 -3.82 -6.16
C ASP A 146 18.85 -2.33 -5.94
N TYR A 147 17.92 -1.41 -6.15
CA TYR A 147 18.15 0.03 -5.94
C TYR A 147 17.64 0.46 -4.56
N ALA A 148 18.43 1.24 -3.83
CA ALA A 148 18.12 1.70 -2.46
C ALA A 148 18.65 3.08 -2.14
N ASN A 149 19.43 3.77 -2.83
CA ASN A 149 19.92 5.13 -2.58
C ASN A 149 20.32 5.82 -3.89
N ALA A 150 19.52 5.62 -4.93
CA ALA A 150 19.76 6.19 -6.23
C ALA A 150 19.90 7.72 -6.18
N ASN A 151 20.70 8.27 -7.08
CA ASN A 151 20.88 9.72 -7.20
C ASN A 151 19.65 10.40 -7.81
N LYS A 152 18.95 9.69 -8.69
CA LYS A 152 17.73 10.18 -9.33
C LYS A 152 16.81 9.02 -9.71
N THR A 153 15.49 9.19 -9.48
CA THR A 153 14.47 8.28 -9.97
C THR A 153 13.38 9.06 -10.69
N VAL A 154 13.06 8.65 -11.92
CA VAL A 154 11.92 9.16 -12.69
C VAL A 154 10.94 8.01 -12.89
N THR A 155 9.71 8.20 -12.47
CA THR A 155 8.65 7.19 -12.60
C THR A 155 7.58 7.62 -13.59
N TYR A 156 6.95 6.63 -14.20
CA TYR A 156 5.78 6.78 -15.06
C TYR A 156 4.68 5.86 -14.54
N GLY A 157 3.44 6.31 -14.66
CA GLY A 157 2.28 5.52 -14.29
C GLY A 157 0.99 6.30 -14.50
N GLY A 158 -0.12 5.60 -14.42
CA GLY A 158 -1.44 6.17 -14.57
C GLY A 158 -2.48 5.48 -13.71
N GLY A 159 -3.72 5.76 -13.96
CA GLY A 159 -4.87 5.22 -13.26
C GLY A 159 -6.10 6.10 -13.47
N SER A 160 -7.16 5.85 -12.70
CA SER A 160 -8.42 6.59 -12.83
C SER A 160 -8.30 8.07 -12.44
N ASN A 161 -7.49 8.37 -11.44
CA ASN A 161 -7.25 9.75 -11.00
C ASN A 161 -5.85 9.88 -10.35
N TYR A 162 -5.35 11.12 -10.30
CA TYR A 162 -4.03 11.43 -9.78
C TYR A 162 -3.92 11.12 -8.28
N GLU A 163 -4.88 11.55 -7.50
CA GLU A 163 -4.86 11.51 -6.04
C GLU A 163 -4.78 10.08 -5.50
N GLU A 164 -5.48 9.16 -6.14
CA GLU A 164 -5.49 7.75 -5.73
C GLU A 164 -4.25 7.00 -6.24
N TYR A 165 -3.82 7.26 -7.48
CA TYR A 165 -2.85 6.39 -8.16
C TYR A 165 -1.39 6.82 -8.04
N ILE A 166 -1.08 8.08 -7.67
CA ILE A 166 0.32 8.49 -7.48
C ILE A 166 1.02 7.72 -6.37
N ILE A 167 0.28 7.14 -5.43
CA ILE A 167 0.84 6.29 -4.37
C ILE A 167 1.81 5.23 -4.93
N HIS A 168 1.46 4.64 -6.06
CA HIS A 168 2.28 3.61 -6.71
C HIS A 168 3.63 4.15 -7.19
N GLN A 169 3.66 5.36 -7.75
CA GLN A 169 4.89 5.99 -8.19
C GLN A 169 5.74 6.49 -7.00
N VAL A 170 5.10 7.06 -5.98
CA VAL A 170 5.78 7.48 -4.74
C VAL A 170 6.45 6.29 -4.05
N GLU A 171 5.78 5.13 -3.99
CA GLU A 171 6.37 3.91 -3.44
C GLU A 171 7.64 3.47 -4.19
N MET A 172 7.65 3.52 -5.52
CA MET A 172 8.84 3.22 -6.31
C MET A 172 9.98 4.22 -6.01
N ILE A 173 9.67 5.52 -5.85
CA ILE A 173 10.66 6.55 -5.53
C ILE A 173 11.25 6.30 -4.13
N VAL A 174 10.41 6.13 -3.11
CA VAL A 174 10.89 5.89 -1.74
C VAL A 174 11.64 4.56 -1.64
N LYS A 175 11.24 3.52 -2.38
CA LYS A 175 11.99 2.25 -2.47
C LYS A 175 13.40 2.47 -3.02
N THR A 176 13.55 3.27 -4.06
CA THR A 176 14.81 3.42 -4.78
C THR A 176 15.71 4.53 -4.25
N MET A 177 15.15 5.52 -3.55
CA MET A 177 15.88 6.70 -3.07
C MET A 177 15.90 6.85 -1.54
N GLY A 178 15.02 6.15 -0.81
CA GLY A 178 14.88 6.30 0.63
C GLY A 178 14.06 7.52 1.04
N VAL A 179 14.25 7.96 2.29
CA VAL A 179 13.57 9.11 2.90
C VAL A 179 14.36 10.40 2.71
N GLY A 180 13.73 11.56 3.00
CA GLY A 180 14.39 12.87 3.00
C GLY A 180 13.97 13.79 1.87
N ALA A 181 12.83 13.55 1.23
CA ALA A 181 12.22 14.50 0.31
C ALA A 181 11.88 15.79 1.06
N SER A 182 12.21 16.93 0.48
CA SER A 182 12.10 18.25 1.12
C SER A 182 11.01 19.12 0.51
N LYS A 183 10.79 19.04 -0.78
CA LYS A 183 9.76 19.82 -1.46
C LYS A 183 9.27 19.17 -2.76
N VAL A 184 8.09 19.59 -3.17
CA VAL A 184 7.36 19.06 -4.34
C VAL A 184 6.84 20.21 -5.18
N MET A 185 6.87 20.06 -6.51
CA MET A 185 6.21 20.98 -7.45
C MET A 185 5.44 20.19 -8.49
N VAL A 186 4.18 20.52 -8.71
CA VAL A 186 3.33 19.89 -9.73
C VAL A 186 3.17 20.81 -10.93
N LYS A 187 3.27 20.25 -12.13
CA LYS A 187 3.08 20.91 -13.42
C LYS A 187 2.02 20.17 -14.22
N ALA A 188 1.19 20.88 -14.95
CA ALA A 188 0.33 20.24 -15.95
C ALA A 188 1.15 19.78 -17.16
N ASP A 189 0.83 18.62 -17.70
CA ASP A 189 1.42 18.07 -18.93
C ASP A 189 0.33 17.38 -19.76
N GLY A 190 -0.23 18.10 -20.71
CA GLY A 190 -1.37 17.66 -21.48
C GLY A 190 -2.58 17.30 -20.60
N GLU A 191 -3.03 16.04 -20.67
CA GLU A 191 -4.09 15.50 -19.80
C GLU A 191 -3.54 14.94 -18.47
N GLY A 192 -2.22 15.02 -18.24
CA GLY A 192 -1.53 14.47 -17.09
C GLY A 192 -0.83 15.52 -16.23
N TYR A 193 0.06 15.04 -15.36
CA TYR A 193 0.85 15.87 -14.47
C TYR A 193 2.30 15.37 -14.39
N VAL A 194 3.23 16.31 -14.31
CA VAL A 194 4.62 16.05 -13.91
C VAL A 194 4.79 16.60 -12.51
N THR A 195 5.32 15.76 -11.61
CA THR A 195 5.61 16.14 -10.22
C THR A 195 7.11 16.04 -10.00
N ASP A 196 7.76 17.17 -9.81
CA ASP A 196 9.17 17.22 -9.42
C ASP A 196 9.29 17.16 -7.89
N ILE A 197 10.28 16.41 -7.41
CA ILE A 197 10.59 16.21 -5.99
C ILE A 197 12.07 16.50 -5.77
N GLU A 198 12.40 17.36 -4.82
CA GLU A 198 13.77 17.55 -4.36
C GLU A 198 13.95 16.96 -2.97
N PHE A 199 15.12 16.34 -2.76
CA PHE A 199 15.56 15.81 -1.47
C PHE A 199 16.47 16.81 -0.77
N ALA A 200 16.53 16.76 0.56
CA ALA A 200 17.34 17.66 1.36
C ALA A 200 18.85 17.58 1.06
N ASP A 201 19.30 16.45 0.54
CA ASP A 201 20.70 16.21 0.14
C ASP A 201 21.01 16.59 -1.33
N GLY A 202 20.05 17.18 -2.04
CA GLY A 202 20.19 17.64 -3.42
C GLY A 202 19.83 16.58 -4.49
N ARG A 203 19.51 15.36 -4.11
CA ARG A 203 18.96 14.35 -5.05
C ARG A 203 17.59 14.79 -5.55
N THR A 204 17.17 14.24 -6.69
CA THR A 204 15.90 14.62 -7.32
C THR A 204 15.11 13.40 -7.76
N ALA A 205 13.79 13.49 -7.69
CA ALA A 205 12.89 12.53 -8.33
C ALA A 205 11.82 13.24 -9.16
N GLN A 206 11.17 12.47 -10.03
CA GLN A 206 10.06 12.97 -10.84
C GLN A 206 9.02 11.87 -11.02
N MET A 207 7.76 12.23 -10.89
CA MET A 207 6.62 11.39 -11.28
C MET A 207 5.97 11.95 -12.54
N ASN A 208 5.74 11.11 -13.53
CA ASN A 208 4.97 11.43 -14.72
C ASN A 208 3.66 10.64 -14.66
N TRP A 209 2.58 11.33 -14.35
CA TRP A 209 1.25 10.73 -14.26
C TRP A 209 0.43 11.02 -15.52
N GLY A 210 -0.11 9.97 -16.12
CA GLY A 210 -0.91 10.08 -17.32
C GLY A 210 -1.33 8.71 -17.86
N LYS A 211 -1.52 8.59 -19.17
CA LYS A 211 -1.85 7.33 -19.85
C LYS A 211 -0.57 6.49 -20.11
N PHE A 212 0.13 6.14 -19.03
CA PHE A 212 1.38 5.38 -19.09
C PHE A 212 1.24 4.02 -18.39
N GLY A 213 1.95 3.00 -18.90
CA GLY A 213 2.31 1.83 -18.11
C GLY A 213 3.31 2.19 -17.01
N PHE A 214 3.44 1.35 -15.98
CA PHE A 214 4.41 1.59 -14.93
C PHE A 214 5.84 1.39 -15.43
N LYS A 215 6.70 2.36 -15.13
CA LYS A 215 8.11 2.37 -15.51
C LYS A 215 8.92 3.18 -14.52
N ALA A 216 10.19 2.80 -14.31
CA ALA A 216 11.17 3.60 -13.58
C ALA A 216 12.42 3.84 -14.45
N ILE A 217 12.92 5.09 -14.46
CA ILE A 217 14.25 5.42 -14.99
C ILE A 217 15.10 5.80 -13.77
N ILE A 218 16.16 5.03 -13.51
CA ILE A 218 16.97 5.18 -12.31
C ILE A 218 18.40 5.53 -12.71
N THR A 219 18.93 6.58 -12.09
CA THR A 219 20.33 6.98 -12.17
C THR A 219 20.99 6.70 -10.83
N ASP A 220 22.03 5.86 -10.85
CA ASP A 220 22.86 5.52 -9.71
C ASP A 220 24.33 5.62 -10.09
N GLY A 221 25.05 6.58 -9.48
CA GLY A 221 26.35 7.02 -9.96
C GLY A 221 26.30 7.51 -11.42
N ASP A 222 27.15 6.97 -12.27
CA ASP A 222 27.23 7.30 -13.69
C ASP A 222 26.29 6.45 -14.57
N LYS A 223 25.55 5.52 -13.97
CA LYS A 223 24.69 4.58 -14.70
C LYS A 223 23.23 5.03 -14.66
N THR A 224 22.62 5.11 -15.83
CA THR A 224 21.17 5.30 -15.97
C THR A 224 20.56 4.09 -16.67
N VAL A 225 19.46 3.58 -16.11
CA VAL A 225 18.69 2.46 -16.66
C VAL A 225 17.24 2.84 -16.86
N ASP A 226 16.62 2.34 -17.92
CA ASP A 226 15.18 2.46 -18.21
C ASP A 226 14.54 1.09 -17.97
N LEU A 227 13.59 1.02 -17.05
CA LEU A 227 13.03 -0.20 -16.50
C LEU A 227 11.50 -0.18 -16.64
N PRO A 228 10.91 -0.63 -17.75
CA PRO A 228 9.49 -0.98 -17.80
C PRO A 228 9.17 -2.02 -16.72
N ILE A 229 8.09 -1.84 -15.98
CA ILE A 229 7.67 -2.77 -14.93
C ILE A 229 6.78 -3.83 -15.56
N GLU A 230 7.32 -5.04 -15.67
CA GLU A 230 6.65 -6.20 -16.27
C GLU A 230 6.55 -7.40 -15.33
N SER A 231 7.26 -7.34 -14.19
CA SER A 231 7.26 -8.42 -13.19
C SER A 231 5.92 -8.56 -12.48
N ASP A 232 5.68 -9.77 -11.95
CA ASP A 232 4.53 -10.04 -11.07
C ASP A 232 4.83 -9.53 -9.64
N PHE A 233 4.71 -8.22 -9.45
CA PHE A 233 4.95 -7.58 -8.16
C PHE A 233 3.87 -7.94 -7.11
N PHE A 234 2.69 -8.39 -7.50
CA PHE A 234 1.69 -8.91 -6.57
C PHE A 234 2.10 -10.25 -5.98
N ALA A 235 2.70 -11.15 -6.78
CA ALA A 235 3.24 -12.39 -6.25
C ALA A 235 4.32 -12.12 -5.19
N THR A 236 5.19 -11.12 -5.41
CA THR A 236 6.19 -10.72 -4.43
C THR A 236 5.55 -10.06 -3.21
N LEU A 237 4.49 -9.24 -3.36
CA LEU A 237 3.74 -8.71 -2.22
C LEU A 237 3.18 -9.84 -1.34
N MET A 238 2.58 -10.87 -1.93
CA MET A 238 2.07 -12.03 -1.17
C MET A 238 3.20 -12.77 -0.42
N GLU A 239 4.34 -12.94 -1.06
CA GLU A 239 5.56 -13.43 -0.38
C GLU A 239 5.89 -12.60 0.85
N LYS A 240 5.94 -11.28 0.73
CA LYS A 240 6.30 -10.38 1.84
C LYS A 240 5.27 -10.40 2.97
N ILE A 241 3.99 -10.42 2.64
CA ILE A 241 2.91 -10.52 3.63
C ILE A 241 3.04 -11.84 4.41
N VAL A 242 3.18 -12.98 3.71
CA VAL A 242 3.29 -14.28 4.36
C VAL A 242 4.60 -14.39 5.17
N THR A 243 5.72 -13.91 4.64
CA THR A 243 7.02 -13.89 5.34
C THR A 243 6.94 -13.06 6.63
N PHE A 244 6.25 -11.91 6.59
CA PHE A 244 5.97 -11.11 7.77
C PHE A 244 5.09 -11.88 8.77
N PHE A 245 4.05 -12.56 8.34
CA PHE A 245 3.19 -13.40 9.18
C PHE A 245 3.95 -14.58 9.81
N GLU A 246 5.02 -15.10 9.16
CA GLU A 246 5.91 -16.13 9.71
C GLU A 246 6.89 -15.61 10.79
N GLY A 247 6.78 -14.36 11.20
CA GLY A 247 7.58 -13.80 12.28
C GLY A 247 8.80 -12.99 11.83
N ASN A 248 9.03 -12.83 10.53
CA ASN A 248 10.10 -11.96 10.04
C ASN A 248 9.68 -10.49 10.14
N PRO A 249 10.61 -9.54 10.31
CA PRO A 249 10.29 -8.13 10.23
C PRO A 249 9.83 -7.75 8.81
N ALA A 250 9.10 -6.65 8.66
CA ALA A 250 8.93 -6.01 7.36
C ALA A 250 10.31 -5.66 6.78
N ASP A 251 10.45 -5.74 5.46
CA ASP A 251 11.75 -5.52 4.79
C ASP A 251 12.12 -4.03 4.59
N PHE A 252 11.35 -3.14 5.19
CA PHE A 252 11.58 -1.70 5.22
C PHE A 252 11.04 -1.09 6.52
N ASP A 253 11.58 0.09 6.88
CA ASP A 253 11.17 0.83 8.07
C ASP A 253 9.84 1.55 7.85
N GLY A 254 9.00 1.63 8.87
CA GLY A 254 7.76 2.42 8.88
C GLY A 254 7.96 3.89 8.55
N ALA A 255 9.17 4.45 8.77
CA ALA A 255 9.54 5.78 8.31
C ALA A 255 9.39 5.95 6.79
N GLN A 256 9.59 4.89 6.00
CA GLN A 256 9.38 4.95 4.55
C GLN A 256 7.89 5.03 4.20
N THR A 257 7.01 4.33 4.93
CA THR A 257 5.55 4.49 4.76
C THR A 257 5.12 5.92 5.07
N LEU A 258 5.64 6.50 6.15
CA LEU A 258 5.36 7.91 6.50
C LEU A 258 5.89 8.88 5.45
N GLU A 259 7.08 8.63 4.89
CA GLU A 259 7.65 9.43 3.78
C GLU A 259 6.77 9.38 2.53
N VAL A 260 6.28 8.18 2.17
CA VAL A 260 5.34 8.01 1.07
C VAL A 260 4.10 8.89 1.29
N MET A 261 3.55 8.93 2.50
CA MET A 261 2.37 9.72 2.81
C MET A 261 2.65 11.23 2.76
N LYS A 262 3.81 11.70 3.25
CA LYS A 262 4.24 13.11 3.15
C LYS A 262 4.36 13.57 1.70
N ILE A 263 5.07 12.80 0.88
CA ILE A 263 5.24 13.13 -0.54
C ILE A 263 3.89 13.17 -1.25
N ARG A 264 3.05 12.13 -1.03
CA ARG A 264 1.72 12.05 -1.65
C ARG A 264 0.84 13.24 -1.26
N GLU A 265 0.70 13.53 0.02
CA GLU A 265 -0.11 14.64 0.51
C GLU A 265 0.37 15.98 -0.05
N THR A 266 1.70 16.23 -0.03
CA THR A 266 2.27 17.45 -0.57
C THR A 266 2.04 17.58 -2.07
N ALA A 267 2.12 16.48 -2.83
CA ALA A 267 1.85 16.47 -4.27
C ALA A 267 0.37 16.75 -4.58
N ILE A 268 -0.56 16.18 -3.82
CA ILE A 268 -1.99 16.47 -3.95
C ILE A 268 -2.27 17.95 -3.69
N ASN A 269 -1.71 18.51 -2.62
CA ASN A 269 -1.87 19.91 -2.27
C ASN A 269 -1.21 20.86 -3.31
N ALA A 270 -0.05 20.47 -3.86
CA ALA A 270 0.65 21.24 -4.88
C ALA A 270 -0.09 21.28 -6.23
N LYS A 271 -0.95 20.30 -6.52
CA LYS A 271 -1.81 20.30 -7.71
C LYS A 271 -2.78 21.50 -7.73
N GLY A 272 -3.15 22.04 -6.57
CA GLY A 272 -3.96 23.25 -6.46
C GLY A 272 -3.23 24.54 -6.84
N ASP A 273 -1.88 24.55 -6.82
CA ASP A 273 -1.01 25.70 -7.10
C ASP A 273 0.12 25.28 -8.06
N LEU A 274 -0.21 25.02 -9.31
CA LEU A 274 0.74 24.52 -10.32
C LEU A 274 1.97 25.42 -10.46
N ASN A 275 3.12 24.81 -10.72
CA ASN A 275 4.43 25.45 -10.90
C ASN A 275 4.97 26.18 -9.65
N VAL A 276 4.44 25.85 -8.48
CA VAL A 276 4.90 26.39 -7.18
C VAL A 276 5.49 25.28 -6.33
N TRP A 277 6.70 25.47 -5.80
CA TRP A 277 7.29 24.57 -4.84
C TRP A 277 6.53 24.61 -3.51
N LYS A 278 6.19 23.44 -2.98
CA LYS A 278 5.61 23.25 -1.65
C LYS A 278 6.58 22.44 -0.80
N GLU A 279 6.88 22.96 0.39
CA GLU A 279 7.73 22.28 1.37
C GLU A 279 6.99 21.05 1.94
N ILE A 280 7.70 19.92 2.06
CA ILE A 280 7.24 18.72 2.76
C ILE A 280 7.50 18.94 4.27
N LYS A 281 6.44 18.81 5.07
CA LYS A 281 6.49 19.07 6.53
C LYS A 281 6.49 17.79 7.34
#